data_82a1a8bc3c3df9df350e29ab579e0fd4
#
_entry.id   82a1a8bc3c3df9df350e29ab579e0fd4
#
_cell.length_a   1.000
_cell.length_b   1.000
_cell.length_c   1.000
_cell.angle_alpha   90.00
_cell.angle_beta   90.00
_cell.angle_gamma   90.00
#
_symmetry.space_group_name_H-M   'P 1'
#
loop_
_entity.id
_entity.type
_entity.pdbx_description
1 polymer ?
#
loop_
_entity_poly.entity_id
_entity_poly.type
_entity_poly.pdbx_seq_one_letter_code
_entity_poly.pdbx_strand_id
1 'polypeptide(L)'
;MARVYVSSVINAPATKVWARVRDFNGLPNWHPGIAESRIENGEPADKVGCVRAFALRNGDRLREKLLGLSDFDMLCTYSILDS
;
A
#
# COMPACT_ATOMS: atom_id res chain seq x y z
N MET A 1 16.45 12.19 4.51
CA MET A 1 15.58 11.03 4.22
C MET A 1 15.11 11.09 2.78
N ALA A 2 15.38 10.07 2.04
CA ALA A 2 14.91 10.00 0.66
C ALA A 2 13.43 9.59 0.63
N ARG A 3 12.65 10.28 -0.19
CA ARG A 3 11.27 9.90 -0.48
C ARG A 3 11.21 9.26 -1.85
N VAL A 4 10.60 8.10 -1.92
CA VAL A 4 10.38 7.41 -3.17
C VAL A 4 8.88 7.34 -3.42
N TYR A 5 8.44 7.84 -4.59
CA TYR A 5 7.07 7.71 -5.05
C TYR A 5 7.02 6.54 -6.02
N VAL A 6 6.14 5.60 -5.73
CA VAL A 6 5.99 4.41 -6.55
C VAL A 6 4.59 4.42 -7.15
N SER A 7 4.52 4.32 -8.47
CA SER A 7 3.29 4.01 -9.17
C SER A 7 3.53 2.79 -10.04
N SER A 8 2.56 1.90 -10.10
CA SER A 8 2.69 0.69 -10.92
C SER A 8 1.48 0.50 -11.80
N VAL A 9 1.74 0.01 -13.02
CA VAL A 9 0.71 -0.37 -13.97
C VAL A 9 0.71 -1.89 -14.06
N ILE A 10 -0.45 -2.50 -13.92
CA ILE A 10 -0.60 -3.95 -13.91
C ILE A 10 -1.51 -4.36 -15.07
N ASN A 11 -1.02 -5.31 -15.89
CA ASN A 11 -1.79 -5.86 -17.00
C ASN A 11 -2.71 -6.98 -16.51
N ALA A 12 -3.92 -6.60 -16.09
CA ALA A 12 -4.97 -7.52 -15.65
C ALA A 12 -6.31 -6.78 -15.75
N PRO A 13 -7.46 -7.45 -15.57
CA PRO A 13 -8.75 -6.74 -15.53
C PRO A 13 -8.69 -5.65 -14.47
N ALA A 14 -8.83 -4.40 -14.91
CA ALA A 14 -8.57 -3.22 -14.07
C ALA A 14 -9.37 -3.22 -12.78
N THR A 15 -10.64 -3.63 -12.84
CA THR A 15 -11.50 -3.64 -11.65
C THR A 15 -11.04 -4.62 -10.59
N LYS A 16 -10.54 -5.79 -10.99
CA LYS A 16 -10.06 -6.80 -10.05
C LYS A 16 -8.73 -6.37 -9.42
N VAL A 17 -7.84 -5.82 -10.22
CA VAL A 17 -6.57 -5.31 -9.73
C VAL A 17 -6.79 -4.15 -8.79
N TRP A 18 -7.68 -3.23 -9.17
CA TRP A 18 -7.97 -2.07 -8.35
C TRP A 18 -8.57 -2.45 -6.99
N ALA A 19 -9.46 -3.42 -6.95
CA ALA A 19 -10.03 -3.88 -5.69
C ALA A 19 -8.96 -4.33 -4.70
N ARG A 20 -7.87 -4.89 -5.18
CA ARG A 20 -6.73 -5.30 -4.33
C ARG A 20 -5.83 -4.14 -3.96
N VAL A 21 -5.53 -3.27 -4.91
CA VAL A 21 -4.62 -2.12 -4.70
C VAL A 21 -5.23 -1.09 -3.76
N ARG A 22 -6.53 -0.81 -3.89
CA ARG A 22 -7.19 0.17 -3.05
C ARG A 22 -7.30 -0.25 -1.58
N ASP A 23 -7.25 -1.53 -1.31
CA ASP A 23 -7.16 -2.05 0.05
C ASP A 23 -5.71 -1.90 0.54
N PHE A 24 -5.41 -0.71 1.05
CA PHE A 24 -4.05 -0.32 1.40
C PHE A 24 -3.41 -1.26 2.44
N ASN A 25 -4.21 -1.85 3.31
CA ASN A 25 -3.74 -2.82 4.32
C ASN A 25 -3.80 -4.27 3.83
N GLY A 26 -4.24 -4.50 2.60
CA GLY A 26 -4.44 -5.83 2.06
C GLY A 26 -3.24 -6.43 1.34
N LEU A 27 -2.06 -5.85 1.47
CA LEU A 27 -0.85 -6.33 0.79
C LEU A 27 -0.59 -7.83 0.96
N PRO A 28 -0.71 -8.41 2.16
CA PRO A 28 -0.42 -9.85 2.33
C PRO A 28 -1.34 -10.75 1.51
N ASN A 29 -2.51 -10.25 1.12
CA ASN A 29 -3.50 -11.05 0.39
C ASN A 29 -3.11 -11.28 -1.07
N TRP A 30 -2.23 -10.46 -1.63
CA TRP A 30 -1.88 -10.58 -3.04
C TRP A 30 -0.39 -10.43 -3.34
N HIS A 31 0.41 -9.96 -2.39
CA HIS A 31 1.85 -9.80 -2.58
C HIS A 31 2.58 -10.91 -1.81
N PRO A 32 3.17 -11.90 -2.51
CA PRO A 32 3.74 -13.07 -1.83
C PRO A 32 4.96 -12.76 -0.95
N GLY A 33 5.62 -11.63 -1.17
CA GLY A 33 6.76 -11.19 -0.35
C GLY A 33 6.38 -10.54 0.98
N ILE A 34 5.09 -10.26 1.20
CA ILE A 34 4.61 -9.57 2.39
C ILE A 34 3.98 -10.57 3.35
N ALA A 35 4.51 -10.66 4.58
CA ALA A 35 4.00 -11.58 5.59
C ALA A 35 2.80 -11.01 6.35
N GLU A 36 2.85 -9.73 6.71
CA GLU A 36 1.77 -9.06 7.45
C GLU A 36 1.77 -7.56 7.17
N SER A 37 0.63 -6.92 7.39
CA SER A 37 0.48 -5.47 7.25
C SER A 37 -0.55 -4.98 8.26
N ARG A 38 -0.33 -3.78 8.82
CA ARG A 38 -1.29 -3.12 9.71
C ARG A 38 -1.27 -1.61 9.48
N ILE A 39 -2.40 -0.97 9.74
CA ILE A 39 -2.47 0.49 9.70
C ILE A 39 -2.16 1.03 11.10
N GLU A 40 -1.22 1.97 11.17
CA GLU A 40 -0.81 2.57 12.43
C GLU A 40 -1.93 3.44 13.02
N ASN A 41 -1.97 3.53 14.34
CA ASN A 41 -2.88 4.41 15.10
C ASN A 41 -4.38 4.11 14.90
N GLY A 42 -4.74 2.92 14.40
CA GLY A 42 -6.14 2.57 14.19
C GLY A 42 -6.86 3.39 13.14
N GLU A 43 -6.13 4.08 12.26
CA GLU A 43 -6.72 4.89 11.19
C GLU A 43 -7.39 4.00 10.14
N PRO A 44 -8.43 4.50 9.43
CA PRO A 44 -8.97 3.80 8.29
C PRO A 44 -7.93 3.61 7.18
N ALA A 45 -7.95 2.45 6.52
CA ALA A 45 -6.97 2.12 5.49
C ALA A 45 -7.12 2.94 4.20
N ASP A 46 -8.23 3.63 4.02
CA ASP A 46 -8.50 4.48 2.86
C ASP A 46 -8.35 5.98 3.17
N LYS A 47 -7.92 6.32 4.37
CA LYS A 47 -7.73 7.72 4.76
C LYS A 47 -6.37 8.20 4.29
N VAL A 48 -6.35 9.29 3.49
CA VAL A 48 -5.10 9.94 3.09
C VAL A 48 -4.33 10.39 4.34
N GLY A 49 -3.06 10.05 4.40
CA GLY A 49 -2.22 10.30 5.57
C GLY A 49 -2.04 9.07 6.46
N CYS A 50 -2.85 8.01 6.30
CA CYS A 50 -2.64 6.80 7.08
C CYS A 50 -1.32 6.14 6.69
N VAL A 51 -0.74 5.39 7.61
CA VAL A 51 0.54 4.70 7.40
C VAL A 51 0.32 3.20 7.55
N ARG A 52 0.74 2.44 6.55
CA ARG A 52 0.79 0.99 6.67
C ARG A 52 2.20 0.58 7.08
N ALA A 53 2.28 -0.22 8.13
CA ALA A 53 3.51 -0.85 8.57
C ALA A 53 3.43 -2.32 8.20
N PHE A 54 4.40 -2.82 7.44
CA PHE A 54 4.35 -4.20 6.99
C PHE A 54 5.70 -4.88 7.11
N ALA A 55 5.66 -6.19 7.24
CA ALA A 55 6.83 -7.03 7.35
C ALA A 55 6.96 -7.90 6.11
N LEU A 56 8.16 -7.96 5.57
CA LEU A 56 8.52 -8.87 4.49
C LEU A 56 8.80 -10.27 5.07
N ARG A 57 8.69 -11.27 4.23
CA ARG A 57 8.95 -12.65 4.67
C ARG A 57 10.40 -12.90 5.06
N ASN A 58 11.31 -12.04 4.58
CA ASN A 58 12.73 -12.10 4.97
C ASN A 58 13.03 -11.42 6.31
N GLY A 59 12.02 -10.84 6.97
CA GLY A 59 12.17 -10.18 8.25
C GLY A 59 12.32 -8.66 8.19
N ASP A 60 12.49 -8.08 7.00
CA ASP A 60 12.58 -6.63 6.85
C ASP A 60 11.22 -5.99 7.13
N ARG A 61 11.25 -4.74 7.61
CA ARG A 61 10.06 -3.96 7.90
C ARG A 61 10.09 -2.65 7.15
N LEU A 62 8.92 -2.26 6.65
CA LEU A 62 8.75 -1.02 5.90
C LEU A 62 7.52 -0.27 6.41
N ARG A 63 7.53 1.05 6.22
CA ARG A 63 6.39 1.91 6.51
C ARG A 63 6.11 2.77 5.30
N GLU A 64 4.85 2.84 4.91
CA GLU A 64 4.41 3.62 3.76
C GLU A 64 3.20 4.46 4.11
N LYS A 65 3.21 5.71 3.69
CA LYS A 65 2.12 6.65 3.93
C LYS A 65 1.28 6.81 2.68
N LEU A 66 -0.04 6.70 2.84
CA LEU A 66 -0.98 6.93 1.75
C LEU A 66 -1.05 8.43 1.46
N LEU A 67 -0.69 8.82 0.25
CA LEU A 67 -0.71 10.21 -0.20
C LEU A 67 -1.96 10.56 -0.99
N GLY A 68 -2.52 9.59 -1.70
CA GLY A 68 -3.71 9.81 -2.50
C GLY A 68 -4.36 8.50 -2.88
N LEU A 69 -5.69 8.52 -3.00
CA LEU A 69 -6.47 7.37 -3.43
C LEU A 69 -7.63 7.88 -4.27
N SER A 70 -7.72 7.44 -5.52
CA SER A 70 -8.79 7.81 -6.42
C SER A 70 -9.39 6.56 -7.05
N ASP A 71 -10.62 6.22 -6.66
CA ASP A 71 -11.34 5.11 -7.26
C ASP A 71 -11.70 5.39 -8.72
N PHE A 72 -12.00 6.65 -9.02
CA PHE A 72 -12.35 7.05 -10.39
C PHE A 72 -11.18 6.81 -11.35
N ASP A 73 -9.99 7.21 -10.96
CA ASP A 73 -8.78 7.06 -11.78
C ASP A 73 -8.06 5.74 -11.54
N MET A 74 -8.53 4.93 -10.59
CA MET A 74 -7.86 3.71 -10.13
C MET A 74 -6.40 3.98 -9.80
N LEU A 75 -6.15 5.02 -9.00
CA LEU A 75 -4.83 5.50 -8.65
C LEU A 75 -4.62 5.48 -7.15
N CYS A 76 -3.55 4.84 -6.72
CA CYS A 76 -3.09 4.84 -5.33
C CYS A 76 -1.66 5.35 -5.30
N THR A 77 -1.43 6.43 -4.53
CA THR A 77 -0.12 7.05 -4.41
C THR A 77 0.34 6.94 -2.96
N TYR A 78 1.57 6.53 -2.76
CA TYR A 78 2.14 6.39 -1.42
C TYR A 78 3.63 6.76 -1.43
N SER A 79 4.17 7.04 -0.24
CA SER A 79 5.60 7.26 -0.07
C SER A 79 6.17 6.34 0.99
N ILE A 80 7.39 5.89 0.76
CA ILE A 80 8.11 5.07 1.73
C ILE A 80 8.71 6.00 2.79
N LEU A 81 8.37 5.76 4.05
CA LEU A 81 8.87 6.56 5.18
C LEU A 81 10.15 5.98 5.75
N ASP A 82 10.15 4.67 5.97
CA ASP A 82 11.28 3.94 6.54
C ASP A 82 11.49 2.65 5.78
N SER A 83 12.71 2.25 5.63
CA SER A 83 13.09 0.97 5.05
C SER A 83 14.10 0.24 5.94
#